data_8eec84f3da44bfb0d764f78cfc36b73a
#
_entry.id   8eec84f3da44bfb0d764f78cfc36b73a
#
_cell.length_a   1.000
_cell.length_b   1.000
_cell.length_c   1.000
_cell.angle_alpha   90.00
_cell.angle_beta   90.00
_cell.angle_gamma   90.00
#
_symmetry.space_group_name_H-M   'P 1'
#
loop_
_entity.id
_entity.type
_entity.pdbx_description
1 polymer ?
#
loop_
_entity_poly.entity_id
_entity_poly.type
_entity_poly.pdbx_seq_one_letter_code
_entity_poly.pdbx_strand_id
1 'polypeptide(L)'
;MCIRDRYDARQALDMGLVNTVVPLEDLEEETLSWCRQMLRHSPLALRCLKASLNADCDGQMGLLDLAGNATLLYYMSEEAKEGKNAFVEKRAPDFSKFPRLP
;
A
#
# COMPACT_ATOMS: atom_id res chain seq x y z
N MET A 1 11.14 -23.34 -7.29
CA MET A 1 11.43 -22.64 -8.56
C MET A 1 12.14 -23.60 -9.49
N CYS A 2 11.57 -23.91 -10.64
CA CYS A 2 12.21 -24.78 -11.64
C CYS A 2 13.31 -24.00 -12.36
N ILE A 3 14.57 -24.34 -12.12
CA ILE A 3 15.73 -23.69 -12.75
C ILE A 3 15.91 -24.16 -14.20
N ARG A 4 15.14 -25.16 -14.63
CA ARG A 4 15.29 -25.83 -15.92
C ARG A 4 14.46 -25.18 -17.02
N ASP A 5 13.27 -24.68 -16.69
CA ASP A 5 12.32 -24.20 -17.67
C ASP A 5 12.62 -22.73 -18.01
N ARG A 6 12.63 -22.44 -19.31
CA ARG A 6 12.83 -21.09 -19.85
C ARG A 6 11.60 -20.73 -20.66
N TYR A 7 11.10 -19.53 -20.43
CA TYR A 7 9.96 -18.98 -21.15
C TYR A 7 10.39 -17.70 -21.86
N ASP A 8 9.91 -17.52 -23.07
CA ASP A 8 10.07 -16.25 -23.76
C ASP A 8 9.03 -15.22 -23.25
N ALA A 9 9.18 -13.96 -23.68
CA ALA A 9 8.33 -12.86 -23.22
C ALA A 9 6.86 -13.08 -23.61
N ARG A 10 6.60 -13.67 -24.77
CA ARG A 10 5.23 -13.94 -25.24
C ARG A 10 4.55 -15.02 -24.40
N GLN A 11 5.27 -16.09 -24.11
CA GLN A 11 4.79 -17.15 -23.22
C GLN A 11 4.54 -16.62 -21.81
N ALA A 12 5.39 -15.72 -21.30
CA ALA A 12 5.20 -15.07 -20.02
C ALA A 12 3.92 -14.22 -19.97
N LEU A 13 3.60 -13.52 -21.09
CA LEU A 13 2.35 -12.77 -21.23
C LEU A 13 1.14 -13.72 -21.24
N ASP A 14 1.18 -14.77 -22.03
CA ASP A 14 0.10 -15.75 -22.17
C ASP A 14 -0.21 -16.46 -20.83
N MET A 15 0.81 -16.66 -20.00
CA MET A 15 0.69 -17.23 -18.65
C MET A 15 0.31 -16.21 -17.57
N GLY A 16 0.21 -14.93 -17.89
CA GLY A 16 -0.09 -13.87 -16.94
C GLY A 16 1.05 -13.51 -15.96
N LEU A 17 2.30 -13.88 -16.30
CA LEU A 17 3.47 -13.52 -15.50
C LEU A 17 3.90 -12.06 -15.68
N VAL A 18 3.58 -11.47 -16.84
CA VAL A 18 3.83 -10.06 -17.16
C VAL A 18 2.56 -9.44 -17.72
N ASN A 19 2.40 -8.13 -17.58
CA ASN A 19 1.20 -7.40 -18.00
C ASN A 19 1.25 -6.95 -19.48
N THR A 20 2.44 -6.74 -20.00
CA THR A 20 2.67 -6.33 -21.38
C THR A 20 4.02 -6.79 -21.89
N VAL A 21 4.16 -6.87 -23.19
CA VAL A 21 5.42 -7.17 -23.88
C VAL A 21 5.59 -6.16 -25.00
N VAL A 22 6.74 -5.50 -25.02
CA VAL A 22 7.13 -4.50 -26.03
C VAL A 22 8.52 -4.82 -26.57
N PRO A 23 8.93 -4.27 -27.72
CA PRO A 23 10.31 -4.31 -28.17
C PRO A 23 11.27 -3.76 -27.11
N LEU A 24 12.52 -4.25 -27.11
CA LEU A 24 13.51 -3.88 -26.10
C LEU A 24 13.77 -2.37 -26.08
N GLU A 25 13.78 -1.74 -27.24
CA GLU A 25 13.95 -0.28 -27.41
C GLU A 25 12.84 0.54 -26.76
N ASP A 26 11.62 -0.01 -26.65
CA ASP A 26 10.45 0.68 -26.09
C ASP A 26 10.22 0.37 -24.60
N LEU A 27 10.99 -0.55 -24.01
CA LEU A 27 10.77 -1.07 -22.67
C LEU A 27 10.82 0.03 -21.59
N GLU A 28 11.78 0.93 -21.68
CA GLU A 28 11.94 2.02 -20.72
C GLU A 28 10.76 3.00 -20.79
N GLU A 29 10.39 3.42 -22.00
CA GLU A 29 9.28 4.38 -22.18
C GLU A 29 7.94 3.77 -21.72
N GLU A 30 7.67 2.52 -22.05
CA GLU A 30 6.46 1.82 -21.59
C GLU A 30 6.43 1.71 -20.06
N THR A 31 7.56 1.35 -19.44
CA THR A 31 7.68 1.29 -17.98
C THR A 31 7.43 2.64 -17.33
N LEU A 32 8.03 3.70 -17.86
CA LEU A 32 7.81 5.06 -17.38
C LEU A 32 6.36 5.53 -17.56
N SER A 33 5.71 5.11 -18.66
CA SER A 33 4.29 5.39 -18.89
C SER A 33 3.42 4.79 -17.78
N TRP A 34 3.64 3.53 -17.42
CA TRP A 34 2.94 2.89 -16.30
C TRP A 34 3.20 3.58 -14.96
N CYS A 35 4.46 3.94 -14.70
CA CYS A 35 4.82 4.69 -13.49
C CYS A 35 4.09 6.04 -13.40
N ARG A 36 4.04 6.80 -14.50
CA ARG A 36 3.32 8.07 -14.58
C ARG A 36 1.82 7.90 -14.34
N GLN A 37 1.23 6.83 -14.85
CA GLN A 37 -0.19 6.52 -14.60
C GLN A 37 -0.44 6.25 -13.11
N MET A 38 0.39 5.42 -12.47
CA MET A 38 0.28 5.13 -11.04
C MET A 38 0.44 6.39 -10.19
N LEU A 39 1.37 7.27 -10.54
CA LEU A 39 1.62 8.53 -9.80
C LEU A 39 0.47 9.55 -9.87
N ARG A 40 -0.52 9.35 -10.75
CA ARG A 40 -1.75 10.17 -10.78
C ARG A 40 -2.74 9.82 -9.67
N HIS A 41 -2.58 8.68 -9.03
CA HIS A 41 -3.45 8.23 -7.95
C HIS A 41 -2.97 8.71 -6.59
N SER A 42 -3.87 8.74 -5.61
CA SER A 42 -3.53 9.09 -4.23
C SER A 42 -2.43 8.17 -3.67
N PRO A 43 -1.31 8.71 -3.16
CA PRO A 43 -0.25 7.90 -2.54
C PRO A 43 -0.76 7.05 -1.36
N LEU A 44 -1.68 7.59 -0.57
CA LEU A 44 -2.29 6.87 0.56
C LEU A 44 -3.14 5.71 0.07
N ALA A 45 -3.97 5.94 -0.96
CA ALA A 45 -4.81 4.87 -1.54
C ALA A 45 -3.95 3.74 -2.12
N LEU A 46 -2.88 4.06 -2.85
CA LEU A 46 -1.94 3.06 -3.38
C LEU A 46 -1.28 2.25 -2.27
N ARG A 47 -0.87 2.90 -1.19
CA ARG A 47 -0.27 2.23 -0.03
C ARG A 47 -1.25 1.26 0.64
N CYS A 48 -2.46 1.70 0.91
CA CYS A 48 -3.49 0.85 1.52
C CYS A 48 -3.87 -0.32 0.61
N LEU A 49 -4.02 -0.07 -0.68
CA LEU A 49 -4.31 -1.10 -1.68
C LEU A 49 -3.19 -2.15 -1.72
N LYS A 50 -1.94 -1.72 -1.78
CA LYS A 50 -0.78 -2.62 -1.78
C LYS A 50 -0.73 -3.47 -0.51
N ALA A 51 -0.91 -2.86 0.66
CA ALA A 51 -0.92 -3.57 1.93
C ALA A 51 -2.05 -4.60 2.01
N SER A 52 -3.25 -4.27 1.53
CA SER A 52 -4.39 -5.19 1.55
C SER A 52 -4.21 -6.38 0.61
N LEU A 53 -3.64 -6.17 -0.57
CA LEU A 53 -3.33 -7.26 -1.51
C LEU A 53 -2.21 -8.18 -1.01
N ASN A 54 -1.22 -7.62 -0.30
CA ASN A 54 -0.14 -8.42 0.27
C ASN A 54 -0.57 -9.19 1.52
N ALA A 55 -1.63 -8.78 2.22
CA ALA A 55 -2.09 -9.42 3.43
C ALA A 55 -2.42 -10.90 3.24
N ASP A 56 -2.92 -11.29 2.06
CA ASP A 56 -3.21 -12.69 1.72
C ASP A 56 -1.94 -13.51 1.46
N CYS A 57 -0.91 -12.90 0.87
CA CYS A 57 0.31 -13.58 0.45
C CYS A 57 1.38 -13.62 1.53
N ASP A 58 1.50 -12.55 2.32
CA ASP A 58 2.56 -12.33 3.30
C ASP A 58 2.12 -12.70 4.73
N GLY A 59 0.92 -13.26 4.90
CA GLY A 59 0.38 -13.67 6.19
C GLY A 59 0.35 -12.51 7.19
N GLN A 60 0.84 -12.74 8.41
CA GLN A 60 0.83 -11.70 9.45
C GLN A 60 1.64 -10.45 9.08
N MET A 61 2.68 -10.56 8.27
CA MET A 61 3.47 -9.40 7.83
C MET A 61 2.62 -8.43 7.00
N GLY A 62 1.77 -8.94 6.09
CA GLY A 62 0.85 -8.09 5.32
C GLY A 62 -0.18 -7.38 6.21
N LEU A 63 -0.68 -8.07 7.24
CA LEU A 63 -1.59 -7.47 8.24
C LEU A 63 -0.89 -6.41 9.08
N LEU A 64 0.38 -6.59 9.46
CA LEU A 64 1.16 -5.59 10.19
C LEU A 64 1.36 -4.32 9.38
N ASP A 65 1.61 -4.43 8.07
CA ASP A 65 1.71 -3.29 7.17
C ASP A 65 0.38 -2.50 7.09
N LEU A 66 -0.74 -3.21 6.98
CA LEU A 66 -2.06 -2.59 7.00
C LEU A 66 -2.33 -1.89 8.33
N ALA A 67 -2.03 -2.56 9.46
CA ALA A 67 -2.16 -2.00 10.80
C ALA A 67 -1.27 -0.76 11.00
N GLY A 68 -0.03 -0.79 10.49
CA GLY A 68 0.89 0.34 10.49
C GLY A 68 0.32 1.56 9.75
N ASN A 69 -0.27 1.34 8.57
CA ASN A 69 -0.92 2.40 7.80
C ASN A 69 -2.15 2.96 8.54
N ALA A 70 -2.97 2.13 9.17
CA ALA A 70 -4.10 2.55 9.98
C ALA A 70 -3.64 3.37 11.21
N THR A 71 -2.56 2.95 11.86
CA THR A 71 -1.94 3.67 12.98
C THR A 71 -1.44 5.05 12.57
N LEU A 72 -0.83 5.18 11.39
CA LEU A 72 -0.44 6.50 10.86
C LEU A 72 -1.64 7.42 10.66
N LEU A 73 -2.75 6.90 10.12
CA LEU A 73 -4.00 7.67 10.01
C LEU A 73 -4.51 8.14 11.38
N TYR A 74 -4.47 7.27 12.39
CA TYR A 74 -4.80 7.64 13.77
C TYR A 74 -3.92 8.79 14.27
N TYR A 75 -2.60 8.70 14.13
CA TYR A 75 -1.69 9.77 14.57
C TYR A 75 -1.93 11.13 13.89
N MET A 76 -2.54 11.13 12.72
CA MET A 76 -2.91 12.36 12.01
C MET A 76 -4.28 12.91 12.47
N SER A 77 -5.02 12.18 13.31
CA SER A 77 -6.36 12.56 13.76
C SER A 77 -6.36 13.53 14.95
N GLU A 78 -7.49 14.18 15.18
CA GLU A 78 -7.70 15.01 16.37
C GLU A 78 -7.76 14.16 17.66
N GLU A 79 -8.17 12.90 17.57
CA GLU A 79 -8.15 11.96 18.70
C GLU A 79 -6.73 11.73 19.23
N ALA A 80 -5.77 11.53 18.32
CA ALA A 80 -4.37 11.37 18.72
C ALA A 80 -3.81 12.66 19.34
N LYS A 81 -4.22 13.81 18.83
CA LYS A 81 -3.85 15.11 19.42
C LYS A 81 -4.41 15.28 20.82
N GLU A 82 -5.66 14.89 21.06
CA GLU A 82 -6.26 14.89 22.39
C GLU A 82 -5.47 14.01 23.35
N GLY A 83 -5.18 12.77 22.96
CA GLY A 83 -4.40 11.85 23.78
C GLY A 83 -3.01 12.40 24.14
N LYS A 84 -2.30 12.95 23.15
CA LYS A 84 -1.00 13.60 23.34
C LYS A 84 -1.08 14.80 24.29
N ASN A 85 -2.04 15.71 24.06
CA ASN A 85 -2.18 16.93 24.83
C ASN A 85 -2.57 16.61 26.27
N ALA A 86 -3.51 15.69 26.50
CA ALA A 86 -3.89 15.23 27.82
C ALA A 86 -2.70 14.69 28.60
N PHE A 87 -1.82 13.91 27.94
CA PHE A 87 -0.61 13.40 28.58
C PHE A 87 0.36 14.52 28.97
N VAL A 88 0.60 15.48 28.09
CA VAL A 88 1.48 16.63 28.35
C VAL A 88 0.93 17.52 29.47
N GLU A 89 -0.39 17.74 29.48
CA GLU A 89 -1.12 18.57 30.46
C GLU A 89 -1.39 17.82 31.77
N LYS A 90 -1.03 16.53 31.87
CA LYS A 90 -1.27 15.66 33.02
C LYS A 90 -2.73 15.59 33.47
N ARG A 91 -3.66 15.59 32.52
CA ARG A 91 -5.11 15.43 32.73
C ARG A 91 -5.62 14.13 32.11
N ALA A 92 -6.81 13.72 32.45
CA ALA A 92 -7.49 12.63 31.74
C ALA A 92 -7.86 13.08 30.32
N PRO A 93 -7.69 12.22 29.30
CA PRO A 93 -8.12 12.53 27.94
C PRO A 93 -9.66 12.50 27.85
N ASP A 94 -10.22 13.38 27.05
CA ASP A 94 -11.66 13.42 26.76
C ASP A 94 -11.94 13.01 25.33
N PHE A 95 -12.28 11.74 25.13
CA PHE A 95 -12.66 11.21 23.83
C PHE A 95 -14.17 11.23 23.56
N SER A 96 -14.98 11.78 24.46
CA SER A 96 -16.45 11.81 24.34
C SER A 96 -16.94 12.62 23.14
N LYS A 97 -16.13 13.59 22.70
CA LYS A 97 -16.42 14.47 21.56
C LYS A 97 -16.19 13.84 20.18
N PHE A 98 -15.57 12.67 20.15
CA PHE A 98 -15.29 11.97 18.88
C PHE A 98 -16.35 10.90 18.61
N PRO A 99 -16.71 10.68 17.33
CA PRO A 99 -17.65 9.63 16.98
C PRO A 99 -17.07 8.26 17.32
N ARG A 100 -17.88 7.38 17.89
CA ARG A 100 -17.47 6.02 18.27
C ARG A 100 -17.69 4.99 17.18
N LEU A 101 -18.38 5.38 16.14
CA LEU A 101 -18.63 4.57 14.94
C LEU A 101 -18.27 5.41 13.71
N PRO A 102 -17.64 4.81 12.70
CA PRO A 102 -17.39 5.48 11.43
C PRO A 102 -18.69 5.81 10.69
#